data_4c7fd830662c442ec9928de2e0809cfc
#
_entry.id   4c7fd830662c442ec9928de2e0809cfc
#
_cell.length_a   1.000
_cell.length_b   1.000
_cell.length_c   1.000
_cell.angle_alpha   90.00
_cell.angle_beta   90.00
_cell.angle_gamma   90.00
#
_symmetry.space_group_name_H-M   'P 1'
#
loop_
_entity.id
_entity.type
_entity.pdbx_description
1 polymer ?
#
loop_
_entity_poly.entity_id
_entity_poly.type
_entity_poly.pdbx_seq_one_letter_code
_entity_poly.pdbx_strand_id
1 'polypeptide(L)'
;IVLVNDGSTDENSLNIAKEYTLKDKRITLFDKKNGGLSSARNVGIEYFSGEYKLKNKTQTIKENSLIEFNIEGNNPYEIYTVYKSYKAFNNEKDLGNFTYPNIDYIIFLDSDDYWELNCIEECVPRMEGVDIVWFDSIGKIEIDKYNDWYSPLKNYFYKKAQIITPYTWLNDSIKLNIKGFYFVWLGMIDFKYLKSIKLKFINSIMHQDHHFGMLLFVQAKYIYIYPKSLHIYRLRDNSTINMHNIKKQDIPPYIYNIFVSFNENMYLTREYFSVFSMHIILIECVKFLNKYNNEVLNSLFKKAFFELLIVKIFRIFNFNKDPKNIKKNMKYIYRYK
;
A
#
# COMPACT_ATOMS: atom_id res chain seq x y z
N ILE A 1 -11.95 6.15 10.62
CA ILE A 1 -10.67 5.43 10.72
C ILE A 1 -10.95 3.96 10.44
N VAL A 2 -10.11 3.33 9.62
CA VAL A 2 -10.14 1.88 9.39
C VAL A 2 -8.85 1.28 9.94
N LEU A 3 -8.99 0.33 10.86
CA LEU A 3 -7.92 -0.54 11.33
C LEU A 3 -8.05 -1.89 10.65
N VAL A 4 -6.95 -2.47 10.18
CA VAL A 4 -6.96 -3.79 9.55
C VAL A 4 -5.94 -4.69 10.26
N ASN A 5 -6.45 -5.72 10.94
CA ASN A 5 -5.63 -6.81 11.44
C ASN A 5 -5.46 -7.85 10.34
N ASP A 6 -4.27 -7.93 9.76
CA ASP A 6 -3.96 -8.85 8.65
C ASP A 6 -3.43 -10.20 9.17
N GLY A 7 -4.15 -10.79 10.13
CA GLY A 7 -3.82 -12.09 10.70
C GLY A 7 -2.59 -12.04 11.60
N SER A 8 -2.51 -11.07 12.52
CA SER A 8 -1.49 -11.03 13.55
C SER A 8 -1.49 -12.32 14.37
N THR A 9 -0.32 -12.84 14.69
CA THR A 9 -0.13 -14.09 15.43
C THR A 9 -0.19 -13.89 16.94
N ASP A 10 -0.14 -12.66 17.41
CA ASP A 10 -0.30 -12.31 18.82
C ASP A 10 -1.73 -11.82 19.13
N GLU A 11 -2.30 -12.28 20.23
CA GLU A 11 -3.65 -11.90 20.67
C GLU A 11 -3.74 -10.46 21.18
N ASN A 12 -2.63 -9.87 21.63
CA ASN A 12 -2.63 -8.53 22.20
C ASN A 12 -2.94 -7.47 21.14
N SER A 13 -2.37 -7.59 19.94
CA SER A 13 -2.60 -6.62 18.85
C SER A 13 -4.08 -6.49 18.49
N LEU A 14 -4.79 -7.63 18.36
CA LEU A 14 -6.23 -7.63 18.05
C LEU A 14 -7.05 -7.06 19.21
N ASN A 15 -6.72 -7.43 20.46
CA ASN A 15 -7.45 -6.95 21.65
C ASN A 15 -7.29 -5.43 21.84
N ILE A 16 -6.08 -4.92 21.68
CA ILE A 16 -5.82 -3.47 21.72
C ILE A 16 -6.64 -2.75 20.63
N ALA A 17 -6.65 -3.27 19.40
CA ALA A 17 -7.43 -2.68 18.32
C ALA A 17 -8.95 -2.66 18.63
N LYS A 18 -9.49 -3.72 19.26
CA LYS A 18 -10.88 -3.77 19.74
C LYS A 18 -11.16 -2.73 20.83
N GLU A 19 -10.24 -2.56 21.79
CA GLU A 19 -10.38 -1.51 22.82
C GLU A 19 -10.48 -0.12 22.21
N TYR A 20 -9.64 0.20 21.22
CA TYR A 20 -9.71 1.50 20.53
C TYR A 20 -11.02 1.68 19.77
N THR A 21 -11.60 0.62 19.22
CA THR A 21 -12.91 0.65 18.56
C THR A 21 -14.03 1.04 19.56
N LEU A 22 -13.93 0.61 20.82
CA LEU A 22 -14.84 1.03 21.88
C LEU A 22 -14.62 2.49 22.33
N LYS A 23 -13.37 2.94 22.39
CA LYS A 23 -13.00 4.31 22.79
C LYS A 23 -13.40 5.36 21.78
N ASP A 24 -13.37 5.02 20.46
CA ASP A 24 -13.71 5.93 19.39
C ASP A 24 -14.64 5.28 18.36
N LYS A 25 -15.90 5.70 18.32
CA LYS A 25 -16.93 5.17 17.42
C LYS A 25 -16.67 5.45 15.93
N ARG A 26 -15.71 6.32 15.60
CA ARG A 26 -15.27 6.53 14.21
C ARG A 26 -14.43 5.37 13.68
N ILE A 27 -13.89 4.52 14.56
CA ILE A 27 -13.03 3.40 14.19
C ILE A 27 -13.90 2.20 13.77
N THR A 28 -13.54 1.59 12.66
CA THR A 28 -13.99 0.27 12.22
C THR A 28 -12.78 -0.64 12.11
N LEU A 29 -12.82 -1.78 12.76
CA LEU A 29 -11.76 -2.78 12.75
C LEU A 29 -12.16 -3.94 11.84
N PHE A 30 -11.25 -4.33 10.96
CA PHE A 30 -11.34 -5.53 10.15
C PHE A 30 -10.32 -6.55 10.62
N ASP A 31 -10.78 -7.77 10.92
CA ASP A 31 -9.93 -8.91 11.27
C ASP A 31 -10.01 -9.94 10.15
N LYS A 32 -8.88 -10.19 9.49
CA LYS A 32 -8.83 -11.02 8.30
C LYS A 32 -7.64 -11.98 8.31
N LYS A 33 -7.71 -13.02 7.49
CA LYS A 33 -6.57 -13.91 7.24
C LYS A 33 -5.44 -13.11 6.59
N ASN A 34 -4.20 -13.43 6.96
CA ASN A 34 -3.02 -12.81 6.37
C ASN A 34 -3.03 -12.95 4.84
N GLY A 35 -3.08 -11.84 4.17
CA GLY A 35 -3.01 -11.71 2.71
C GLY A 35 -1.93 -10.72 2.28
N GLY A 36 -1.18 -10.21 3.25
CA GLY A 36 -0.11 -9.24 3.07
C GLY A 36 -0.60 -7.79 3.01
N LEU A 37 0.34 -6.88 3.09
CA LEU A 37 0.16 -5.44 3.23
C LEU A 37 -0.78 -4.84 2.15
N SER A 38 -0.67 -5.29 0.90
CA SER A 38 -1.56 -4.87 -0.19
C SER A 38 -3.02 -5.16 0.12
N SER A 39 -3.31 -6.37 0.59
CA SER A 39 -4.69 -6.78 0.90
C SER A 39 -5.25 -5.99 2.07
N ALA A 40 -4.44 -5.67 3.08
CA ALA A 40 -4.86 -4.84 4.21
C ALA A 40 -5.22 -3.42 3.76
N ARG A 41 -4.40 -2.79 2.91
CA ARG A 41 -4.67 -1.46 2.36
C ARG A 41 -5.89 -1.43 1.44
N ASN A 42 -6.06 -2.48 0.63
CA ASN A 42 -7.23 -2.61 -0.25
C ASN A 42 -8.54 -2.73 0.53
N VAL A 43 -8.55 -3.37 1.72
CA VAL A 43 -9.73 -3.39 2.60
C VAL A 43 -10.23 -1.97 2.88
N GLY A 44 -9.34 -1.04 3.20
CA GLY A 44 -9.71 0.36 3.43
C GLY A 44 -10.30 1.03 2.19
N ILE A 45 -9.65 0.87 1.03
CA ILE A 45 -10.14 1.43 -0.25
C ILE A 45 -11.53 0.87 -0.58
N GLU A 46 -11.71 -0.44 -0.50
CA GLU A 46 -12.95 -1.15 -0.87
C GLU A 46 -14.09 -0.83 0.10
N TYR A 47 -13.79 -0.72 1.39
CA TYR A 47 -14.78 -0.32 2.38
C TYR A 47 -15.35 1.08 2.10
N PHE A 48 -14.50 2.07 1.90
CA PHE A 48 -14.94 3.43 1.60
C PHE A 48 -15.51 3.58 0.18
N SER A 49 -15.17 2.67 -0.73
CA SER A 49 -15.78 2.62 -2.07
C SER A 49 -17.17 1.97 -2.08
N GLY A 50 -17.62 1.38 -0.94
CA GLY A 50 -18.90 0.69 -0.85
C GLY A 50 -18.91 -0.68 -1.57
N GLU A 51 -17.75 -1.29 -1.76
CA GLU A 51 -17.61 -2.58 -2.43
C GLU A 51 -17.96 -3.77 -1.52
N TYR A 52 -18.11 -3.54 -0.22
CA TYR A 52 -18.49 -4.55 0.76
C TYR A 52 -20.00 -4.55 1.02
N LYS A 53 -20.56 -5.75 1.20
CA LYS A 53 -21.93 -5.92 1.67
C LYS A 53 -21.92 -6.31 3.15
N LEU A 54 -22.62 -5.55 3.96
CA LEU A 54 -22.86 -5.89 5.35
C LEU A 54 -23.79 -7.12 5.40
N LYS A 55 -23.28 -8.22 5.96
CA LYS A 55 -24.12 -9.31 6.44
C LYS A 55 -24.37 -9.11 7.92
N ASN A 56 -25.55 -8.59 8.25
CA ASN A 56 -25.99 -8.47 9.63
C ASN A 56 -26.19 -9.89 10.21
N LYS A 57 -25.26 -10.33 11.04
CA LYS A 57 -25.53 -11.31 12.09
C LYS A 57 -25.48 -10.57 13.42
N THR A 58 -26.55 -9.90 13.74
CA THR A 58 -26.69 -9.21 15.00
C THR A 58 -26.87 -10.21 16.14
N GLN A 59 -25.90 -10.25 17.03
CA GLN A 59 -26.16 -10.60 18.42
C GLN A 59 -26.77 -9.38 19.09
N THR A 60 -27.62 -9.60 20.11
CA THR A 60 -28.27 -8.54 20.89
C THR A 60 -27.26 -7.49 21.33
N ILE A 61 -27.45 -6.26 20.88
CA ILE A 61 -26.55 -5.14 21.20
C ILE A 61 -26.78 -4.73 22.64
N LYS A 62 -25.77 -4.83 23.47
CA LYS A 62 -25.75 -4.15 24.76
C LYS A 62 -25.26 -2.73 24.54
N GLU A 63 -25.86 -1.77 25.19
CA GLU A 63 -25.42 -0.38 25.16
C GLU A 63 -23.92 -0.27 25.44
N ASN A 64 -23.22 0.49 24.62
CA ASN A 64 -21.74 0.61 24.63
C ASN A 64 -20.95 -0.69 24.35
N SER A 65 -21.54 -1.67 23.72
CA SER A 65 -20.85 -2.91 23.36
C SER A 65 -20.23 -2.83 21.96
N LEU A 66 -19.18 -3.64 21.78
CA LEU A 66 -18.58 -3.87 20.47
C LEU A 66 -19.47 -4.82 19.67
N ILE A 67 -19.83 -4.41 18.46
CA ILE A 67 -20.63 -5.23 17.57
C ILE A 67 -19.72 -5.92 16.60
N GLU A 68 -19.78 -7.25 16.60
CA GLU A 68 -19.16 -8.08 15.60
C GLU A 68 -20.13 -8.26 14.43
N PHE A 69 -19.67 -8.01 13.21
CA PHE A 69 -20.44 -8.23 12.00
C PHE A 69 -19.55 -8.80 10.90
N ASN A 70 -20.12 -9.57 9.98
CA ASN A 70 -19.41 -10.08 8.83
C ASN A 70 -19.61 -9.15 7.64
N ILE A 71 -18.51 -8.86 6.94
CA ILE A 71 -18.54 -8.17 5.66
C ILE A 71 -18.12 -9.16 4.57
N GLU A 72 -18.91 -9.26 3.52
CA GLU A 72 -18.52 -9.94 2.29
C GLU A 72 -18.00 -8.92 1.30
N GLY A 73 -16.70 -9.04 0.95
CA GLY A 73 -16.09 -8.28 -0.12
C GLY A 73 -16.34 -8.93 -1.49
N ASN A 74 -16.45 -8.10 -2.51
CA ASN A 74 -16.46 -8.56 -3.91
C ASN A 74 -15.03 -8.88 -4.39
N ASN A 75 -14.25 -9.62 -3.60
CA ASN A 75 -12.92 -10.02 -4.02
C ASN A 75 -13.01 -11.28 -4.90
N PRO A 76 -12.77 -11.16 -6.23
CA PRO A 76 -12.86 -12.31 -7.12
C PRO A 76 -11.74 -13.34 -6.91
N TYR A 77 -10.73 -13.02 -6.12
CA TYR A 77 -9.54 -13.87 -5.95
C TYR A 77 -9.53 -14.65 -4.65
N GLU A 78 -10.48 -14.44 -3.75
CA GLU A 78 -10.55 -15.05 -2.40
C GLU A 78 -9.20 -14.97 -1.61
N ILE A 79 -8.30 -14.06 -2.01
CA ILE A 79 -6.95 -13.93 -1.45
C ILE A 79 -7.03 -13.47 0.00
N TYR A 80 -8.03 -12.63 0.30
CA TYR A 80 -8.33 -12.21 1.65
C TYR A 80 -9.83 -12.31 1.89
N THR A 81 -10.17 -13.06 2.91
CA THR A 81 -11.53 -13.08 3.45
C THR A 81 -11.52 -12.18 4.67
N VAL A 82 -12.44 -11.23 4.73
CA VAL A 82 -12.69 -10.51 5.97
C VAL A 82 -13.51 -11.43 6.85
N TYR A 83 -12.89 -11.98 7.89
CA TYR A 83 -13.55 -12.93 8.77
C TYR A 83 -14.53 -12.24 9.71
N LYS A 84 -14.10 -11.11 10.28
CA LYS A 84 -14.85 -10.39 11.30
C LYS A 84 -14.59 -8.90 11.18
N SER A 85 -15.62 -8.14 11.51
CA SER A 85 -15.52 -6.69 11.59
C SER A 85 -16.12 -6.23 12.91
N TYR A 86 -15.51 -5.22 13.50
CA TYR A 86 -15.89 -4.72 14.80
C TYR A 86 -16.09 -3.22 14.74
N LYS A 87 -17.21 -2.75 15.30
CA LYS A 87 -17.54 -1.34 15.43
C LYS A 87 -18.44 -1.12 16.65
N ALA A 88 -18.20 -0.05 17.37
CA ALA A 88 -19.10 0.40 18.42
C ALA A 88 -20.20 1.31 17.85
N PHE A 89 -21.44 1.08 18.28
CA PHE A 89 -22.60 1.91 17.99
C PHE A 89 -23.20 2.43 19.28
N ASN A 90 -23.98 3.53 19.23
CA ASN A 90 -24.66 4.05 20.43
C ASN A 90 -25.83 3.16 20.83
N ASN A 91 -26.55 2.61 19.84
CA ASN A 91 -27.77 1.83 20.02
C ASN A 91 -28.10 1.02 18.75
N GLU A 92 -29.13 0.20 18.82
CA GLU A 92 -29.59 -0.64 17.69
C GLU A 92 -30.07 0.17 16.47
N LYS A 93 -30.65 1.35 16.72
CA LYS A 93 -31.12 2.21 15.63
C LYS A 93 -29.96 2.74 14.80
N ASP A 94 -28.83 3.08 15.44
CA ASP A 94 -27.62 3.52 14.74
C ASP A 94 -27.02 2.39 13.91
N LEU A 95 -27.10 1.15 14.38
CA LEU A 95 -26.69 -0.01 13.58
C LEU A 95 -27.62 -0.22 12.36
N GLY A 96 -28.94 -0.19 12.58
CA GLY A 96 -29.93 -0.37 11.50
C GLY A 96 -29.83 0.71 10.41
N ASN A 97 -29.37 1.90 10.77
CA ASN A 97 -29.18 3.04 9.87
C ASN A 97 -27.73 3.16 9.37
N PHE A 98 -26.87 2.19 9.64
CA PHE A 98 -25.47 2.26 9.25
C PHE A 98 -25.34 2.38 7.73
N THR A 99 -24.64 3.43 7.30
CA THR A 99 -24.19 3.62 5.91
C THR A 99 -22.67 3.69 5.87
N TYR A 100 -22.10 3.35 4.73
CA TYR A 100 -20.67 3.51 4.54
C TYR A 100 -20.29 4.98 4.69
N PRO A 101 -19.22 5.29 5.47
CA PRO A 101 -18.77 6.66 5.59
C PRO A 101 -18.36 7.21 4.23
N ASN A 102 -18.91 8.37 3.87
CA ASN A 102 -18.38 9.13 2.75
C ASN A 102 -17.13 9.87 3.22
N ILE A 103 -16.05 9.74 2.48
CA ILE A 103 -14.77 10.41 2.76
C ILE A 103 -14.32 11.23 1.57
N ASP A 104 -13.71 12.37 1.83
CA ASP A 104 -13.15 13.23 0.79
C ASP A 104 -11.71 12.80 0.47
N TYR A 105 -10.95 12.42 1.48
CA TYR A 105 -9.53 12.09 1.36
C TYR A 105 -9.20 10.78 2.04
N ILE A 106 -8.15 10.09 1.54
CA ILE A 106 -7.57 8.92 2.16
C ILE A 106 -6.08 9.11 2.41
N ILE A 107 -5.60 8.61 3.52
CA ILE A 107 -4.19 8.58 3.91
C ILE A 107 -3.90 7.23 4.56
N PHE A 108 -2.72 6.67 4.30
CA PHE A 108 -2.31 5.37 4.82
C PHE A 108 -1.22 5.52 5.87
N LEU A 109 -1.28 4.69 6.90
CA LEU A 109 -0.25 4.59 7.93
C LEU A 109 0.05 3.11 8.20
N ASP A 110 1.31 2.75 8.20
CA ASP A 110 1.74 1.42 8.63
C ASP A 110 1.72 1.36 10.17
N SER A 111 1.37 0.22 10.73
CA SER A 111 1.11 0.07 12.19
C SER A 111 2.33 0.29 13.07
N ASP A 112 3.52 0.29 12.49
CA ASP A 112 4.79 0.51 13.17
C ASP A 112 5.32 1.96 13.05
N ASP A 113 4.64 2.80 12.27
CA ASP A 113 4.97 4.19 12.07
C ASP A 113 3.99 5.14 12.77
N TYR A 114 4.23 6.43 12.70
CA TYR A 114 3.29 7.45 13.19
C TYR A 114 3.42 8.77 12.43
N TRP A 115 2.39 9.60 12.56
CA TRP A 115 2.37 10.95 12.00
C TRP A 115 2.68 11.99 13.08
N GLU A 116 3.15 13.15 12.67
CA GLU A 116 3.06 14.35 13.48
C GLU A 116 1.58 14.64 13.82
N LEU A 117 1.34 15.15 15.02
CA LEU A 117 -0.03 15.35 15.53
C LEU A 117 -0.91 16.23 14.63
N ASN A 118 -0.30 17.17 13.93
CA ASN A 118 -0.97 18.10 13.03
C ASN A 118 -0.98 17.64 11.56
N CYS A 119 -0.62 16.39 11.26
CA CYS A 119 -0.49 15.89 9.89
C CYS A 119 -1.78 16.11 9.07
N ILE A 120 -2.92 15.75 9.61
CA ILE A 120 -4.21 15.89 8.93
C ILE A 120 -4.58 17.37 8.74
N GLU A 121 -4.43 18.19 9.77
CA GLU A 121 -4.69 19.64 9.73
C GLU A 121 -3.82 20.34 8.67
N GLU A 122 -2.59 19.89 8.50
CA GLU A 122 -1.68 20.44 7.48
C GLU A 122 -2.06 19.98 6.07
N CYS A 123 -2.52 18.75 5.91
CA CYS A 123 -2.82 18.21 4.58
C CYS A 123 -4.16 18.69 4.03
N VAL A 124 -5.23 18.70 4.82
CA VAL A 124 -6.60 18.98 4.34
C VAL A 124 -6.73 20.31 3.60
N PRO A 125 -6.23 21.45 4.10
CA PRO A 125 -6.33 22.73 3.36
C PRO A 125 -5.54 22.74 2.04
N ARG A 126 -4.55 21.87 1.90
CA ARG A 126 -3.68 21.77 0.73
C ARG A 126 -4.22 20.84 -0.35
N MET A 127 -5.31 20.11 -0.05
CA MET A 127 -6.02 19.27 -1.01
C MET A 127 -6.91 20.06 -1.98
N GLU A 128 -7.11 21.35 -1.75
CA GLU A 128 -7.95 22.15 -2.61
C GLU A 128 -7.38 22.23 -4.04
N GLY A 129 -8.14 21.69 -5.00
CA GLY A 129 -7.79 21.73 -6.42
C GLY A 129 -6.67 20.79 -6.86
N VAL A 130 -6.22 19.87 -5.99
CA VAL A 130 -5.19 18.87 -6.31
C VAL A 130 -5.67 17.46 -5.99
N ASP A 131 -5.08 16.47 -6.66
CA ASP A 131 -5.42 15.06 -6.45
C ASP A 131 -4.58 14.42 -5.34
N ILE A 132 -3.40 14.98 -5.08
CA ILE A 132 -2.42 14.43 -4.14
C ILE A 132 -1.72 15.58 -3.41
N VAL A 133 -1.59 15.47 -2.09
CA VAL A 133 -0.61 16.20 -1.29
C VAL A 133 0.51 15.25 -0.92
N TRP A 134 1.73 15.55 -1.35
CA TRP A 134 2.93 14.78 -1.08
C TRP A 134 3.81 15.51 -0.06
N PHE A 135 3.96 14.94 1.12
CA PHE A 135 4.80 15.45 2.20
C PHE A 135 6.04 14.58 2.44
N ASP A 136 6.93 15.06 3.28
CA ASP A 136 8.19 14.40 3.60
C ASP A 136 8.07 13.45 4.81
N SER A 137 9.11 12.64 5.00
CA SER A 137 9.26 11.70 6.10
C SER A 137 10.63 11.85 6.75
N ILE A 138 10.68 11.59 8.05
CA ILE A 138 11.95 11.43 8.80
C ILE A 138 12.07 10.02 9.35
N GLY A 139 13.29 9.49 9.40
CA GLY A 139 13.57 8.23 10.08
C GLY A 139 13.85 8.48 11.57
N LYS A 140 13.14 7.76 12.45
CA LYS A 140 13.47 7.65 13.86
C LYS A 140 14.13 6.31 14.13
N ILE A 141 15.38 6.37 14.54
CA ILE A 141 16.20 5.19 14.77
C ILE A 141 15.94 4.72 16.19
N GLU A 142 15.46 3.48 16.33
CA GLU A 142 15.44 2.76 17.60
C GLU A 142 16.71 1.91 17.78
N ILE A 143 17.56 1.87 16.73
CA ILE A 143 18.80 1.09 16.66
C ILE A 143 19.90 1.96 16.11
N ASP A 144 21.04 2.01 16.78
CA ASP A 144 22.20 2.86 16.45
C ASP A 144 22.88 2.59 15.08
N LYS A 145 22.33 1.72 14.25
CA LYS A 145 22.97 1.24 13.02
C LYS A 145 22.55 1.95 11.72
N TYR A 146 21.51 2.77 11.70
CA TYR A 146 20.99 3.37 10.47
C TYR A 146 20.87 4.87 10.61
N ASN A 147 21.87 5.61 10.15
CA ASN A 147 21.92 7.07 10.27
C ASN A 147 21.31 7.84 9.07
N ASP A 148 21.04 7.16 7.92
CA ASP A 148 20.66 7.84 6.69
C ASP A 148 19.29 7.37 6.19
N TRP A 149 18.21 8.00 6.66
CA TRP A 149 16.91 7.87 6.03
C TRP A 149 16.75 8.90 4.91
N TYR A 150 16.60 8.42 3.68
CA TYR A 150 16.29 9.26 2.54
C TYR A 150 14.81 9.16 2.18
N SER A 151 14.07 10.24 2.39
CA SER A 151 12.73 10.35 1.86
C SER A 151 12.77 10.57 0.34
N PRO A 152 11.79 10.04 -0.41
CA PRO A 152 11.69 10.31 -1.85
C PRO A 152 11.68 11.79 -2.18
N LEU A 153 11.02 12.63 -1.39
CA LEU A 153 10.91 14.06 -1.63
C LEU A 153 12.27 14.76 -1.62
N LYS A 154 13.17 14.34 -0.71
CA LYS A 154 14.55 14.85 -0.67
C LYS A 154 15.34 14.52 -1.92
N ASN A 155 15.12 13.36 -2.52
CA ASN A 155 15.79 12.96 -3.76
C ASN A 155 15.40 13.85 -4.94
N TYR A 156 14.21 14.45 -4.92
CA TYR A 156 13.77 15.42 -5.92
C TYR A 156 14.22 16.85 -5.63
N PHE A 157 14.89 17.10 -4.51
CA PHE A 157 15.33 18.44 -4.10
C PHE A 157 14.21 19.48 -4.01
N TYR A 158 12.97 19.07 -3.79
CA TYR A 158 11.86 19.98 -3.59
C TYR A 158 11.93 20.64 -2.22
N LYS A 159 12.43 21.89 -2.19
CA LYS A 159 12.67 22.67 -0.96
C LYS A 159 11.52 23.60 -0.59
N LYS A 160 10.59 23.85 -1.49
CA LYS A 160 9.45 24.77 -1.31
C LYS A 160 8.16 24.10 -1.68
N ALA A 161 7.07 24.54 -1.02
CA ALA A 161 5.73 24.16 -1.39
C ALA A 161 5.41 24.64 -2.81
N GLN A 162 4.88 23.76 -3.64
CA GLN A 162 4.54 24.05 -5.04
C GLN A 162 3.58 23.00 -5.59
N ILE A 163 2.86 23.36 -6.63
CA ILE A 163 2.04 22.43 -7.40
C ILE A 163 2.83 22.00 -8.63
N ILE A 164 2.87 20.70 -8.86
CA ILE A 164 3.48 20.10 -10.05
C ILE A 164 2.46 19.27 -10.81
N THR A 165 2.81 18.93 -12.06
CA THR A 165 2.06 18.00 -12.90
C THR A 165 2.80 16.67 -13.04
N PRO A 166 2.14 15.60 -13.50
CA PRO A 166 2.82 14.36 -13.86
C PRO A 166 3.95 14.55 -14.86
N TYR A 167 3.79 15.48 -15.78
CA TYR A 167 4.83 15.84 -16.75
C TYR A 167 6.08 16.39 -16.05
N THR A 168 5.91 17.31 -15.12
CA THR A 168 7.02 17.87 -14.33
C THR A 168 7.70 16.78 -13.51
N TRP A 169 6.90 15.99 -12.79
CA TRP A 169 7.43 14.89 -11.97
C TRP A 169 8.27 13.88 -12.76
N LEU A 170 7.79 13.45 -13.95
CA LEU A 170 8.51 12.51 -14.79
C LEU A 170 9.80 13.10 -15.37
N ASN A 171 9.78 14.36 -15.80
CA ASN A 171 10.98 15.03 -16.29
C ASN A 171 12.02 15.21 -15.17
N ASP A 172 11.60 15.59 -13.96
CA ASP A 172 12.49 15.67 -12.81
C ASP A 172 13.07 14.30 -12.45
N SER A 173 12.25 13.24 -12.51
CA SER A 173 12.74 11.86 -12.32
C SER A 173 13.85 11.51 -13.31
N ILE A 174 13.66 11.83 -14.59
CA ILE A 174 14.64 11.57 -15.65
C ILE A 174 15.90 12.42 -15.44
N LYS A 175 15.73 13.72 -15.20
CA LYS A 175 16.84 14.69 -15.02
C LYS A 175 17.72 14.32 -13.81
N LEU A 176 17.09 13.88 -12.73
CA LEU A 176 17.76 13.51 -11.47
C LEU A 176 18.17 12.03 -11.43
N ASN A 177 17.94 11.29 -12.53
CA ASN A 177 18.23 9.86 -12.64
C ASN A 177 17.55 9.01 -11.55
N ILE A 178 16.34 9.40 -11.14
CA ILE A 178 15.53 8.66 -10.16
C ILE A 178 14.80 7.54 -10.91
N LYS A 179 15.31 6.31 -10.77
CA LYS A 179 14.82 5.14 -11.49
C LYS A 179 13.67 4.40 -10.77
N GLY A 180 13.38 4.74 -9.53
CA GLY A 180 12.33 4.11 -8.73
C GLY A 180 11.53 5.15 -7.96
N PHE A 181 10.24 4.91 -7.84
CA PHE A 181 9.35 5.79 -7.08
C PHE A 181 8.39 4.94 -6.25
N TYR A 182 8.19 5.31 -5.00
CA TYR A 182 7.23 4.70 -4.10
C TYR A 182 6.43 5.79 -3.38
N PHE A 183 5.16 5.52 -3.16
CA PHE A 183 4.25 6.43 -2.48
C PHE A 183 3.07 5.65 -1.89
N VAL A 184 2.86 5.79 -0.59
CA VAL A 184 1.67 5.29 0.10
C VAL A 184 1.44 6.11 1.37
N TRP A 185 2.40 6.06 2.31
CA TRP A 185 2.36 6.74 3.62
C TRP A 185 2.90 8.17 3.59
N LEU A 186 3.30 8.63 2.41
CA LEU A 186 3.96 9.94 2.20
C LEU A 186 2.99 11.03 1.75
N GLY A 187 1.70 10.86 1.91
CA GLY A 187 0.77 11.88 1.46
C GLY A 187 -0.70 11.53 1.62
N MET A 188 -1.51 12.52 1.31
CA MET A 188 -2.96 12.44 1.29
C MET A 188 -3.45 12.43 -0.16
N ILE A 189 -4.49 11.65 -0.43
CA ILE A 189 -5.03 11.41 -1.76
C ILE A 189 -6.50 11.81 -1.78
N ASP A 190 -6.94 12.55 -2.79
CA ASP A 190 -8.37 12.76 -3.07
C ASP A 190 -9.04 11.43 -3.35
N PHE A 191 -10.06 11.10 -2.57
CA PHE A 191 -10.67 9.77 -2.65
C PHE A 191 -11.56 9.61 -3.88
N LYS A 192 -12.16 10.70 -4.36
CA LYS A 192 -12.93 10.70 -5.62
C LYS A 192 -12.00 10.45 -6.80
N TYR A 193 -10.84 11.09 -6.81
CA TYR A 193 -9.79 10.82 -7.78
C TYR A 193 -9.36 9.35 -7.75
N LEU A 194 -8.98 8.83 -6.58
CA LEU A 194 -8.54 7.43 -6.44
C LEU A 194 -9.58 6.43 -6.96
N LYS A 195 -10.86 6.65 -6.63
CA LYS A 195 -11.97 5.83 -7.16
C LYS A 195 -12.11 5.94 -8.68
N SER A 196 -11.96 7.14 -9.24
CA SER A 196 -12.14 7.39 -10.68
C SER A 196 -11.13 6.61 -11.52
N ILE A 197 -9.89 6.51 -11.04
CA ILE A 197 -8.82 5.76 -11.72
C ILE A 197 -8.83 4.26 -11.38
N LYS A 198 -9.69 3.82 -10.47
CA LYS A 198 -9.86 2.41 -10.03
C LYS A 198 -8.56 1.74 -9.61
N LEU A 199 -7.63 2.52 -9.03
CA LEU A 199 -6.32 2.02 -8.64
C LEU A 199 -6.41 1.32 -7.28
N LYS A 200 -5.86 0.10 -7.24
CA LYS A 200 -5.69 -0.71 -6.03
C LYS A 200 -4.27 -1.23 -5.94
N PHE A 201 -3.89 -1.68 -4.76
CA PHE A 201 -2.60 -2.37 -4.58
C PHE A 201 -2.64 -3.75 -5.19
N ILE A 202 -1.57 -4.18 -5.85
CA ILE A 202 -1.44 -5.55 -6.34
C ILE A 202 -1.23 -6.47 -5.14
N ASN A 203 -2.09 -7.47 -5.00
CA ASN A 203 -2.00 -8.43 -3.90
C ASN A 203 -0.82 -9.40 -4.09
N SER A 204 -0.30 -9.91 -2.97
CA SER A 204 0.70 -10.98 -2.93
C SER A 204 1.98 -10.69 -3.72
N ILE A 205 2.46 -9.44 -3.65
CA ILE A 205 3.77 -9.02 -4.17
C ILE A 205 4.51 -8.14 -3.17
N MET A 206 5.83 -8.08 -3.30
CA MET A 206 6.67 -7.03 -2.69
C MET A 206 6.65 -5.77 -3.57
N HIS A 207 7.09 -4.64 -3.01
CA HIS A 207 7.23 -3.38 -3.78
C HIS A 207 5.92 -2.87 -4.40
N GLN A 208 4.78 -3.22 -3.82
CA GLN A 208 3.46 -2.80 -4.28
C GLN A 208 3.27 -1.27 -4.19
N ASP A 209 4.01 -0.62 -3.31
CA ASP A 209 4.13 0.83 -3.15
C ASP A 209 4.72 1.53 -4.38
N HIS A 210 5.66 0.88 -5.07
CA HIS A 210 6.18 1.38 -6.35
C HIS A 210 5.09 1.38 -7.43
N HIS A 211 4.40 0.26 -7.63
CA HIS A 211 3.32 0.19 -8.62
C HIS A 211 2.23 1.21 -8.32
N PHE A 212 1.75 1.23 -7.07
CA PHE A 212 0.68 2.13 -6.66
C PHE A 212 1.10 3.60 -6.82
N GLY A 213 2.27 3.98 -6.32
CA GLY A 213 2.78 5.34 -6.40
C GLY A 213 2.99 5.82 -7.83
N MET A 214 3.62 5.00 -8.67
CA MET A 214 3.87 5.36 -10.08
C MET A 214 2.55 5.57 -10.85
N LEU A 215 1.57 4.67 -10.69
CA LEU A 215 0.29 4.78 -11.41
C LEU A 215 -0.62 5.86 -10.80
N LEU A 216 -0.53 6.11 -9.52
CA LEU A 216 -1.23 7.22 -8.87
C LEU A 216 -0.73 8.56 -9.43
N PHE A 217 0.58 8.76 -9.50
CA PHE A 217 1.15 10.06 -9.89
C PHE A 217 0.99 10.35 -11.37
N VAL A 218 1.16 9.36 -12.25
CA VAL A 218 1.07 9.60 -13.71
C VAL A 218 -0.35 9.96 -14.17
N GLN A 219 -1.38 9.58 -13.42
CA GLN A 219 -2.79 9.85 -13.74
C GLN A 219 -3.32 11.12 -13.06
N ALA A 220 -2.60 11.67 -12.09
CA ALA A 220 -3.03 12.88 -11.39
C ALA A 220 -3.09 14.10 -12.33
N LYS A 221 -3.95 15.04 -12.03
CA LYS A 221 -3.95 16.33 -12.70
C LYS A 221 -2.94 17.28 -12.07
N TYR A 222 -2.96 17.36 -10.74
CA TYR A 222 -2.08 18.19 -9.94
C TYR A 222 -1.64 17.49 -8.68
N ILE A 223 -0.38 17.71 -8.30
CA ILE A 223 0.27 17.17 -7.11
C ILE A 223 0.83 18.35 -6.32
N TYR A 224 0.38 18.52 -5.08
CA TYR A 224 0.92 19.54 -4.18
C TYR A 224 2.12 18.97 -3.43
N ILE A 225 3.28 19.55 -3.65
CA ILE A 225 4.50 19.23 -2.91
C ILE A 225 4.51 20.01 -1.61
N TYR A 226 4.62 19.31 -0.49
CA TYR A 226 4.73 19.91 0.83
C TYR A 226 5.98 19.41 1.55
N PRO A 227 7.12 20.12 1.48
CA PRO A 227 8.41 19.66 1.99
C PRO A 227 8.51 19.81 3.52
N LYS A 228 7.48 19.38 4.24
CA LYS A 228 7.43 19.23 5.68
C LYS A 228 7.37 17.78 6.04
N SER A 229 8.19 17.34 6.98
CA SER A 229 8.16 15.97 7.48
C SER A 229 6.96 15.81 8.40
N LEU A 230 5.94 15.11 7.91
CA LEU A 230 4.71 14.81 8.65
C LEU A 230 4.59 13.32 9.01
N HIS A 231 5.44 12.48 8.44
CA HIS A 231 5.52 11.05 8.71
C HIS A 231 6.84 10.73 9.41
N ILE A 232 6.77 9.85 10.40
CA ILE A 232 7.91 9.38 11.17
C ILE A 232 8.02 7.87 10.98
N TYR A 233 9.03 7.48 10.19
CA TYR A 233 9.35 6.10 9.90
C TYR A 233 10.18 5.49 11.04
N ARG A 234 9.69 4.41 11.66
CA ARG A 234 10.38 3.74 12.76
C ARG A 234 11.26 2.61 12.23
N LEU A 235 12.56 2.79 12.36
CA LEU A 235 13.56 1.76 12.04
C LEU A 235 13.69 0.78 13.21
N ARG A 236 13.28 -0.47 13.00
CA ARG A 236 13.29 -1.55 14.01
C ARG A 236 14.05 -2.78 13.51
N ASP A 237 14.60 -3.56 14.45
CA ASP A 237 15.31 -4.82 14.12
C ASP A 237 14.42 -5.84 13.41
N ASN A 238 13.12 -5.87 13.74
CA ASN A 238 12.14 -6.83 13.20
C ASN A 238 11.30 -6.26 12.05
N SER A 239 11.79 -5.22 11.35
CA SER A 239 11.13 -4.69 10.16
C SER A 239 11.00 -5.75 9.07
N THR A 240 9.92 -5.68 8.26
CA THR A 240 9.72 -6.52 7.07
C THR A 240 10.89 -6.46 6.08
N ILE A 241 11.72 -5.42 6.17
CA ILE A 241 12.99 -5.33 5.43
C ILE A 241 14.01 -6.37 5.94
N ASN A 242 13.95 -6.76 7.21
CA ASN A 242 14.88 -7.69 7.87
C ASN A 242 14.35 -9.12 8.03
N MET A 243 13.64 -9.65 7.03
CA MET A 243 12.98 -10.97 7.03
C MET A 243 13.93 -12.19 7.27
N HIS A 244 15.16 -11.99 7.72
CA HIS A 244 16.12 -13.08 7.89
C HIS A 244 15.76 -14.08 9.01
N ASN A 245 14.91 -13.70 9.96
CA ASN A 245 14.57 -14.47 11.15
C ASN A 245 13.11 -14.93 11.25
N ILE A 246 12.38 -14.96 10.13
CA ILE A 246 10.98 -15.43 10.14
C ILE A 246 10.95 -16.93 10.44
N LYS A 247 10.16 -17.33 11.44
CA LYS A 247 9.90 -18.72 11.73
C LYS A 247 9.08 -19.36 10.62
N LYS A 248 9.30 -20.63 10.32
CA LYS A 248 8.61 -21.38 9.25
C LYS A 248 7.08 -21.29 9.33
N GLN A 249 6.52 -21.28 10.54
CA GLN A 249 5.08 -21.15 10.78
C GLN A 249 4.49 -19.78 10.43
N ASP A 250 5.33 -18.75 10.36
CA ASP A 250 4.92 -17.36 10.11
C ASP A 250 5.10 -16.96 8.64
N ILE A 251 5.50 -17.92 7.79
CA ILE A 251 5.69 -17.67 6.35
C ILE A 251 4.33 -17.45 5.68
N PRO A 252 4.12 -16.31 5.02
CA PRO A 252 2.86 -16.04 4.34
C PRO A 252 2.52 -17.11 3.29
N PRO A 253 1.26 -17.58 3.21
CA PRO A 253 0.85 -18.62 2.28
C PRO A 253 1.21 -18.35 0.82
N TYR A 254 1.18 -17.10 0.40
CA TYR A 254 1.44 -16.71 -1.00
C TYR A 254 2.91 -16.85 -1.43
N ILE A 255 3.86 -16.95 -0.48
CA ILE A 255 5.28 -17.21 -0.78
C ILE A 255 5.74 -18.62 -0.41
N TYR A 256 4.88 -19.41 0.23
CA TYR A 256 5.25 -20.74 0.76
C TYR A 256 5.77 -21.70 -0.32
N ASN A 257 5.13 -21.73 -1.50
CA ASN A 257 5.58 -22.56 -2.62
C ASN A 257 6.97 -22.15 -3.14
N ILE A 258 7.30 -20.85 -3.09
CA ILE A 258 8.63 -20.36 -3.45
C ILE A 258 9.64 -20.83 -2.40
N PHE A 259 9.30 -20.72 -1.12
CA PHE A 259 10.13 -21.14 0.01
C PHE A 259 10.49 -22.63 -0.08
N VAL A 260 9.51 -23.50 -0.30
CA VAL A 260 9.74 -24.95 -0.49
C VAL A 260 10.61 -25.21 -1.72
N SER A 261 10.38 -24.49 -2.83
CA SER A 261 11.16 -24.62 -4.06
C SER A 261 12.65 -24.32 -3.86
N PHE A 262 12.99 -23.43 -2.94
CA PHE A 262 14.37 -23.07 -2.59
C PHE A 262 14.90 -23.82 -1.34
N ASN A 263 14.35 -25.02 -1.05
CA ASN A 263 14.76 -25.88 0.06
C ASN A 263 14.72 -25.14 1.40
N GLU A 264 13.64 -24.38 1.62
CA GLU A 264 13.39 -23.60 2.85
C GLU A 264 14.44 -22.49 3.13
N ASN A 265 15.15 -22.04 2.11
CA ASN A 265 16.11 -20.95 2.22
C ASN A 265 15.38 -19.60 2.10
N MET A 266 15.24 -18.88 3.21
CA MET A 266 14.52 -17.61 3.28
C MET A 266 15.18 -16.49 2.44
N TYR A 267 16.51 -16.43 2.42
CA TYR A 267 17.23 -15.44 1.62
C TYR A 267 16.93 -15.59 0.13
N LEU A 268 17.10 -16.81 -0.42
CA LEU A 268 16.79 -17.09 -1.83
C LEU A 268 15.31 -16.88 -2.15
N THR A 269 14.44 -17.26 -1.23
CA THR A 269 12.98 -17.05 -1.34
C THR A 269 12.65 -15.58 -1.53
N ARG A 270 13.18 -14.73 -0.67
CA ARG A 270 12.96 -13.28 -0.70
C ARG A 270 13.52 -12.63 -1.95
N GLU A 271 14.77 -12.96 -2.30
CA GLU A 271 15.41 -12.40 -3.49
C GLU A 271 14.63 -12.81 -4.76
N TYR A 272 14.23 -14.07 -4.89
CA TYR A 272 13.42 -14.53 -6.00
C TYR A 272 12.03 -13.86 -6.01
N PHE A 273 11.39 -13.75 -4.84
CA PHE A 273 10.08 -13.12 -4.73
C PHE A 273 10.12 -11.62 -5.08
N SER A 274 11.22 -10.94 -4.76
CA SER A 274 11.45 -9.56 -5.21
C SER A 274 11.51 -9.47 -6.74
N VAL A 275 12.26 -10.38 -7.39
CA VAL A 275 12.34 -10.44 -8.86
C VAL A 275 10.97 -10.73 -9.49
N PHE A 276 10.23 -11.70 -8.92
CA PHE A 276 8.86 -12.01 -9.36
C PHE A 276 7.95 -10.80 -9.25
N SER A 277 8.02 -10.08 -8.12
CA SER A 277 7.21 -8.90 -7.87
C SER A 277 7.49 -7.78 -8.88
N MET A 278 8.76 -7.52 -9.18
CA MET A 278 9.14 -6.53 -10.21
C MET A 278 8.65 -6.94 -11.60
N HIS A 279 8.64 -8.24 -11.91
CA HIS A 279 8.08 -8.74 -13.16
C HIS A 279 6.57 -8.46 -13.28
N ILE A 280 5.80 -8.72 -12.20
CA ILE A 280 4.38 -8.41 -12.16
C ILE A 280 4.13 -6.90 -12.28
N ILE A 281 4.89 -6.08 -11.56
CA ILE A 281 4.79 -4.61 -11.63
C ILE A 281 5.01 -4.13 -13.08
N LEU A 282 6.05 -4.64 -13.76
CA LEU A 282 6.30 -4.25 -15.15
C LEU A 282 5.13 -4.63 -16.07
N ILE A 283 4.57 -5.84 -15.91
CA ILE A 283 3.41 -6.28 -16.70
C ILE A 283 2.22 -5.35 -16.48
N GLU A 284 1.90 -5.02 -15.23
CA GLU A 284 0.77 -4.14 -14.92
C GLU A 284 0.99 -2.71 -15.41
N CYS A 285 2.23 -2.19 -15.30
CA CYS A 285 2.57 -0.90 -15.90
C CYS A 285 2.40 -0.91 -17.43
N VAL A 286 2.83 -1.97 -18.11
CA VAL A 286 2.64 -2.10 -19.57
C VAL A 286 1.16 -2.19 -19.94
N LYS A 287 0.36 -2.98 -19.21
CA LYS A 287 -1.09 -3.06 -19.42
C LYS A 287 -1.77 -1.71 -19.25
N PHE A 288 -1.34 -0.95 -18.25
CA PHE A 288 -1.82 0.41 -18.02
C PHE A 288 -1.47 1.32 -19.20
N LEU A 289 -0.19 1.40 -19.58
CA LEU A 289 0.29 2.29 -20.65
C LEU A 289 -0.37 1.99 -22.00
N ASN A 290 -0.69 0.73 -22.28
CA ASN A 290 -1.39 0.35 -23.51
C ASN A 290 -2.84 0.86 -23.58
N LYS A 291 -3.42 1.23 -22.44
CA LYS A 291 -4.78 1.77 -22.31
C LYS A 291 -4.79 3.28 -22.05
N TYR A 292 -3.68 3.82 -21.58
CA TYR A 292 -3.57 5.22 -21.19
C TYR A 292 -3.30 6.08 -22.41
N ASN A 293 -4.29 6.86 -22.80
CA ASN A 293 -4.27 7.64 -24.03
C ASN A 293 -3.49 8.97 -23.88
N ASN A 294 -2.19 8.87 -23.53
CA ASN A 294 -1.27 10.00 -23.44
C ASN A 294 0.16 9.56 -23.82
N GLU A 295 0.48 9.65 -25.11
CA GLU A 295 1.76 9.18 -25.65
C GLU A 295 2.98 9.87 -25.01
N VAL A 296 2.88 11.15 -24.68
CA VAL A 296 3.97 11.92 -24.07
C VAL A 296 4.28 11.37 -22.67
N LEU A 297 3.25 11.27 -21.82
CA LEU A 297 3.42 10.73 -20.48
C LEU A 297 3.85 9.26 -20.52
N ASN A 298 3.33 8.46 -21.46
CA ASN A 298 3.72 7.07 -21.65
C ASN A 298 5.22 6.94 -21.97
N SER A 299 5.72 7.79 -22.87
CA SER A 299 7.14 7.81 -23.23
C SER A 299 8.03 8.20 -22.05
N LEU A 300 7.67 9.28 -21.35
CA LEU A 300 8.40 9.75 -20.18
C LEU A 300 8.38 8.71 -19.04
N PHE A 301 7.25 8.06 -18.79
CA PHE A 301 7.10 7.03 -17.78
C PHE A 301 8.04 5.84 -18.04
N LYS A 302 8.06 5.34 -19.27
CA LYS A 302 8.98 4.27 -19.67
C LYS A 302 10.43 4.68 -19.46
N LYS A 303 10.79 5.89 -19.90
CA LYS A 303 12.15 6.42 -19.75
C LYS A 303 12.57 6.57 -18.28
N ALA A 304 11.66 6.99 -17.41
CA ALA A 304 11.95 7.18 -16.00
C ALA A 304 12.15 5.82 -15.27
N PHE A 305 11.26 4.85 -15.47
CA PHE A 305 11.12 3.73 -14.53
C PHE A 305 11.40 2.34 -15.12
N PHE A 306 11.29 2.12 -16.43
CA PHE A 306 11.40 0.76 -16.97
C PHE A 306 12.80 0.18 -16.84
N GLU A 307 13.84 1.00 -16.90
CA GLU A 307 15.22 0.52 -16.76
C GLU A 307 15.42 -0.22 -15.43
N LEU A 308 15.01 0.37 -14.31
CA LEU A 308 15.15 -0.28 -13.00
C LEU A 308 14.36 -1.59 -12.94
N LEU A 309 13.10 -1.58 -13.39
CA LEU A 309 12.26 -2.77 -13.38
C LEU A 309 12.91 -3.90 -14.20
N ILE A 310 13.39 -3.59 -15.40
CA ILE A 310 14.03 -4.55 -16.29
C ILE A 310 15.32 -5.10 -15.66
N VAL A 311 16.22 -4.23 -15.16
CA VAL A 311 17.47 -4.65 -14.52
C VAL A 311 17.19 -5.56 -13.31
N LYS A 312 16.21 -5.25 -12.50
CA LYS A 312 15.80 -6.09 -11.35
C LYS A 312 15.28 -7.45 -11.82
N ILE A 313 14.47 -7.50 -12.88
CA ILE A 313 13.93 -8.76 -13.44
C ILE A 313 15.04 -9.63 -14.03
N PHE A 314 16.05 -9.07 -14.66
CA PHE A 314 17.18 -9.83 -15.21
C PHE A 314 17.96 -10.61 -14.14
N ARG A 315 17.85 -10.25 -12.86
CA ARG A 315 18.41 -11.06 -11.75
C ARG A 315 17.81 -12.47 -11.67
N ILE A 316 16.72 -12.77 -12.41
CA ILE A 316 16.16 -14.13 -12.53
C ILE A 316 17.19 -15.15 -13.03
N PHE A 317 18.17 -14.73 -13.83
CA PHE A 317 19.22 -15.62 -14.35
C PHE A 317 20.21 -16.08 -13.29
N ASN A 318 20.23 -15.44 -12.11
CA ASN A 318 21.04 -15.85 -10.97
C ASN A 318 20.43 -17.04 -10.20
N PHE A 319 19.19 -17.45 -10.55
CA PHE A 319 18.49 -18.54 -9.87
C PHE A 319 18.50 -19.83 -10.71
N ASN A 320 18.84 -20.94 -10.05
CA ASN A 320 18.81 -22.27 -10.66
C ASN A 320 17.38 -22.82 -10.82
N LYS A 321 16.43 -22.33 -10.01
CA LYS A 321 15.00 -22.70 -10.06
C LYS A 321 14.16 -21.49 -10.41
N ASP A 322 13.03 -21.73 -11.08
CA ASP A 322 12.08 -20.67 -11.50
C ASP A 322 10.63 -21.12 -11.28
N PRO A 323 10.19 -21.21 -10.01
CA PRO A 323 8.87 -21.74 -9.65
C PRO A 323 7.68 -20.93 -10.18
N LYS A 324 7.91 -19.68 -10.62
CA LYS A 324 6.88 -18.81 -11.22
C LYS A 324 7.01 -18.66 -12.74
N ASN A 325 7.92 -19.42 -13.38
CA ASN A 325 8.15 -19.39 -14.83
C ASN A 325 8.47 -18.00 -15.41
N ILE A 326 9.20 -17.18 -14.67
CA ILE A 326 9.54 -15.81 -15.08
C ILE A 326 10.40 -15.85 -16.37
N LYS A 327 11.39 -16.73 -16.44
CA LYS A 327 12.28 -16.89 -17.62
C LYS A 327 11.47 -17.14 -18.90
N LYS A 328 10.46 -18.01 -18.85
CA LYS A 328 9.56 -18.31 -19.98
C LYS A 328 8.77 -17.08 -20.42
N ASN A 329 8.36 -16.26 -19.47
CA ASN A 329 7.52 -15.08 -19.70
C ASN A 329 8.34 -13.86 -20.14
N MET A 330 9.67 -13.86 -19.99
CA MET A 330 10.54 -12.75 -20.41
C MET A 330 10.50 -12.44 -21.91
N LYS A 331 10.11 -13.41 -22.75
CA LYS A 331 9.91 -13.17 -24.19
C LYS A 331 8.95 -12.02 -24.49
N TYR A 332 8.02 -11.73 -23.59
CA TYR A 332 7.08 -10.62 -23.72
C TYR A 332 7.72 -9.28 -23.37
N ILE A 333 8.77 -9.28 -22.53
CA ILE A 333 9.48 -8.05 -22.11
C ILE A 333 10.34 -7.49 -23.26
N TYR A 334 10.90 -8.35 -24.12
CA TYR A 334 11.72 -7.92 -25.27
C TYR A 334 10.95 -7.08 -26.30
N ARG A 335 9.63 -7.13 -26.31
CA ARG A 335 8.81 -6.31 -27.22
C ARG A 335 8.69 -4.84 -26.77
N TYR A 336 9.20 -4.51 -25.60
CA TYR A 336 9.08 -3.18 -24.98
C TYR A 336 10.44 -2.47 -24.81
N LYS A 337 11.51 -3.03 -25.41
CA LYS A 337 12.74 -2.32 -25.69
C LYS A 337 12.53 -1.45 -26.93
#